data_433cb63f3a8465dd23b25ee2f2e12d3c
#
_entry.id   433cb63f3a8465dd23b25ee2f2e12d3c
#
_cell.length_a   1.000
_cell.length_b   1.000
_cell.length_c   1.000
_cell.angle_alpha   90.00
_cell.angle_beta   90.00
_cell.angle_gamma   90.00
#
_symmetry.space_group_name_H-M   'P 1'
#
loop_
_entity.id
_entity.type
_entity.pdbx_description
1 polymer ?
#
loop_
_entity_poly.entity_id
_entity_poly.type
_entity_poly.pdbx_seq_one_letter_code
_entity_poly.pdbx_strand_id
1 'polypeptide(L)'
;MRAIFKKIKISFFALALLAIGCKQQASNPKKVFKMNIDVGVTSLDPAFARNQMNIWCVNQLFNGLTQLDSNSNTQPAIAQSWDINESGLVYTFHLRSDVYFHDHEKFLNGKGRKVIAADFVYSFRRLIDAKVASSGAWIF
;
A
#
# COMPACT_ATOMS: atom_id res chain seq x y z
N MET A 1 48.69 -33.82 38.76
CA MET A 1 48.42 -32.40 38.45
C MET A 1 48.11 -32.13 36.98
N ARG A 2 48.90 -32.58 36.01
CA ARG A 2 48.65 -32.29 34.56
C ARG A 2 47.32 -32.77 33.99
N ALA A 3 46.74 -33.90 34.44
CA ALA A 3 45.48 -34.45 33.96
C ALA A 3 44.24 -33.64 34.37
N ILE A 4 44.29 -33.04 35.58
CA ILE A 4 43.19 -32.21 36.10
C ILE A 4 43.10 -30.90 35.33
N PHE A 5 44.23 -30.26 35.02
CA PHE A 5 44.26 -29.04 34.20
C PHE A 5 43.77 -29.24 32.77
N LYS A 6 43.98 -30.42 32.18
CA LYS A 6 43.52 -30.76 30.83
C LYS A 6 41.99 -30.91 30.80
N LYS A 7 41.38 -31.52 31.82
CA LYS A 7 39.92 -31.66 31.97
C LYS A 7 39.24 -30.32 32.17
N ILE A 8 39.83 -29.43 32.99
CA ILE A 8 39.28 -28.09 33.24
C ILE A 8 39.30 -27.23 31.99
N LYS A 9 40.36 -27.27 31.15
CA LYS A 9 40.44 -26.54 29.89
C LYS A 9 39.38 -27.02 28.88
N ILE A 10 39.15 -28.33 28.77
CA ILE A 10 38.14 -28.92 27.88
C ILE A 10 36.72 -28.53 28.33
N SER A 11 36.46 -28.54 29.65
CA SER A 11 35.14 -28.12 30.20
C SER A 11 34.85 -26.63 29.94
N PHE A 12 35.87 -25.77 30.09
CA PHE A 12 35.74 -24.34 29.82
C PHE A 12 35.49 -24.03 28.33
N PHE A 13 36.17 -24.80 27.43
CA PHE A 13 35.99 -24.67 26.00
C PHE A 13 34.61 -25.16 25.55
N ALA A 14 34.09 -26.24 26.14
CA ALA A 14 32.74 -26.74 25.87
C ALA A 14 31.65 -25.75 26.37
N LEU A 15 31.85 -25.08 27.48
CA LEU A 15 30.93 -24.07 28.02
C LEU A 15 30.92 -22.79 27.15
N ALA A 16 32.07 -22.40 26.60
CA ALA A 16 32.19 -21.26 25.70
C ALA A 16 31.48 -21.48 24.35
N LEU A 17 31.43 -22.72 23.83
CA LEU A 17 30.71 -23.07 22.60
C LEU A 17 29.17 -22.99 22.75
N LEU A 18 28.64 -23.21 23.95
CA LEU A 18 27.21 -23.08 24.24
C LEU A 18 26.74 -21.63 24.30
N ALA A 19 27.62 -20.66 24.50
CA ALA A 19 27.28 -19.24 24.55
C ALA A 19 27.15 -18.57 23.17
N ILE A 20 27.56 -19.23 22.08
CA ILE A 20 27.55 -18.68 20.71
C ILE A 20 26.20 -18.97 19.98
N GLY A 21 25.32 -19.79 20.59
CA GLY A 21 24.14 -20.38 19.92
C GLY A 21 22.90 -19.50 19.80
N CYS A 22 22.85 -18.29 20.32
CA CYS A 22 21.64 -17.45 20.24
C CYS A 22 21.91 -16.06 19.65
N LYS A 23 22.29 -15.99 18.36
CA LYS A 23 21.91 -14.81 17.58
C LYS A 23 20.45 -14.98 17.18
N GLN A 24 19.55 -14.65 18.08
CA GLN A 24 18.16 -14.41 17.75
C GLN A 24 18.14 -13.17 16.84
N GLN A 25 18.09 -13.43 15.53
CA GLN A 25 17.88 -12.39 14.52
C GLN A 25 16.53 -11.76 14.88
N ALA A 26 16.57 -10.57 15.48
CA ALA A 26 15.38 -9.80 15.75
C ALA A 26 14.76 -9.46 14.39
N SER A 27 13.89 -10.35 13.92
CA SER A 27 12.98 -10.00 12.85
C SER A 27 12.11 -8.88 13.40
N ASN A 28 12.27 -7.68 12.88
CA ASN A 28 11.34 -6.59 13.17
C ASN A 28 9.93 -7.13 12.87
N PRO A 29 9.09 -7.40 13.87
CA PRO A 29 7.80 -8.00 13.61
C PRO A 29 7.04 -7.00 12.74
N LYS A 30 6.69 -7.39 11.52
CA LYS A 30 5.82 -6.57 10.69
C LYS A 30 4.58 -6.26 11.51
N LYS A 31 4.27 -4.97 11.68
CA LYS A 31 3.03 -4.57 12.34
C LYS A 31 1.87 -5.08 11.48
N VAL A 32 1.12 -6.04 12.00
CA VAL A 32 -0.02 -6.65 11.32
C VAL A 32 -1.29 -6.01 11.88
N PHE A 33 -2.03 -5.31 11.03
CA PHE A 33 -3.38 -4.87 11.34
C PHE A 33 -4.35 -5.98 10.94
N LYS A 34 -5.22 -6.38 11.86
CA LYS A 34 -6.27 -7.40 11.62
C LYS A 34 -7.62 -6.73 11.77
N MET A 35 -8.44 -6.80 10.74
CA MET A 35 -9.81 -6.30 10.75
C MET A 35 -10.77 -7.48 10.54
N ASN A 36 -11.81 -7.56 11.37
CA ASN A 36 -12.88 -8.52 11.15
C ASN A 36 -13.85 -7.97 10.11
N ILE A 37 -14.22 -8.80 9.14
CA ILE A 37 -15.15 -8.47 8.06
C ILE A 37 -16.25 -9.52 8.11
N ASP A 38 -17.49 -9.08 8.32
CA ASP A 38 -18.68 -9.94 8.41
C ASP A 38 -19.15 -10.42 7.04
N VAL A 39 -18.93 -9.61 6.00
CA VAL A 39 -19.28 -9.93 4.60
C VAL A 39 -18.02 -10.04 3.78
N GLY A 40 -17.86 -11.09 2.99
CA GLY A 40 -16.70 -11.31 2.15
C GLY A 40 -16.50 -10.20 1.10
N VAL A 41 -15.23 -9.91 0.78
CA VAL A 41 -14.86 -9.00 -0.32
C VAL A 41 -15.17 -9.67 -1.65
N THR A 42 -16.03 -9.08 -2.45
CA THR A 42 -16.47 -9.63 -3.74
C THR A 42 -15.68 -9.09 -4.92
N SER A 43 -15.12 -7.88 -4.80
CA SER A 43 -14.26 -7.27 -5.82
C SER A 43 -13.31 -6.26 -5.19
N LEU A 44 -12.09 -6.22 -5.70
CA LEU A 44 -11.09 -5.17 -5.43
C LEU A 44 -10.94 -4.19 -6.59
N ASP A 45 -11.78 -4.31 -7.62
CA ASP A 45 -11.82 -3.36 -8.73
C ASP A 45 -12.61 -2.11 -8.31
N PRO A 46 -12.01 -0.91 -8.34
CA PRO A 46 -12.68 0.33 -7.97
C PRO A 46 -13.98 0.61 -8.74
N ALA A 47 -14.06 0.18 -10.01
CA ALA A 47 -15.24 0.35 -10.84
C ALA A 47 -16.47 -0.41 -10.32
N PHE A 48 -16.28 -1.39 -9.44
CA PHE A 48 -17.33 -2.27 -8.88
C PHE A 48 -17.42 -2.21 -7.36
N ALA A 49 -16.76 -1.26 -6.72
CA ALA A 49 -16.79 -1.08 -5.26
C ALA A 49 -18.14 -0.48 -4.82
N ARG A 50 -19.19 -1.33 -4.67
CA ARG A 50 -20.55 -0.91 -4.35
C ARG A 50 -20.90 -0.96 -2.87
N ASN A 51 -20.35 -1.93 -2.15
CA ASN A 51 -20.64 -2.13 -0.74
C ASN A 51 -19.49 -1.60 0.12
N GLN A 52 -19.79 -1.34 1.40
CA GLN A 52 -18.86 -0.76 2.36
C GLN A 52 -17.56 -1.56 2.47
N MET A 53 -17.62 -2.89 2.43
CA MET A 53 -16.45 -3.76 2.55
C MET A 53 -15.51 -3.62 1.35
N ASN A 54 -16.06 -3.66 0.14
CA ASN A 54 -15.28 -3.45 -1.08
C ASN A 54 -14.65 -2.05 -1.10
N ILE A 55 -15.43 -1.01 -0.71
CA ILE A 55 -14.95 0.38 -0.64
C ILE A 55 -13.78 0.49 0.34
N TRP A 56 -13.91 -0.08 1.54
CA TRP A 56 -12.83 -0.05 2.53
C TRP A 56 -11.56 -0.74 2.03
N CYS A 57 -11.70 -1.92 1.42
CA CYS A 57 -10.55 -2.63 0.86
C CYS A 57 -9.91 -1.88 -0.31
N VAL A 58 -10.72 -1.34 -1.22
CA VAL A 58 -10.24 -0.53 -2.36
C VAL A 58 -9.50 0.72 -1.88
N ASN A 59 -10.00 1.41 -0.85
CA ASN A 59 -9.35 2.59 -0.26
C ASN A 59 -7.99 2.28 0.40
N GLN A 60 -7.70 1.02 0.73
CA GLN A 60 -6.36 0.61 1.20
C GLN A 60 -5.37 0.34 0.06
N LEU A 61 -5.87 0.14 -1.17
CA LEU A 61 -5.07 -0.24 -2.33
C LEU A 61 -4.87 0.90 -3.32
N PHE A 62 -5.81 1.84 -3.38
CA PHE A 62 -5.85 2.90 -4.37
C PHE A 62 -5.95 4.27 -3.69
N ASN A 63 -5.21 5.23 -4.20
CA ASN A 63 -5.31 6.63 -3.81
C ASN A 63 -5.97 7.45 -4.91
N GLY A 64 -6.77 8.44 -4.51
CA GLY A 64 -7.34 9.44 -5.41
C GLY A 64 -6.42 10.64 -5.64
N LEU A 65 -6.90 11.61 -6.41
CA LEU A 65 -6.25 12.94 -6.51
C LEU A 65 -6.19 13.62 -5.14
N THR A 66 -7.27 13.52 -4.38
CA THR A 66 -7.45 14.07 -3.04
C THR A 66 -7.90 12.98 -2.08
N GLN A 67 -7.85 13.25 -0.79
CA GLN A 67 -8.35 12.41 0.29
C GLN A 67 -9.11 13.26 1.31
N LEU A 68 -9.84 12.64 2.22
CA LEU A 68 -10.48 13.31 3.34
C LEU A 68 -9.67 13.09 4.63
N ASP A 69 -9.56 14.12 5.45
CA ASP A 69 -9.05 14.00 6.81
C ASP A 69 -10.14 13.51 7.79
N SER A 70 -9.80 13.37 9.07
CA SER A 70 -10.73 12.94 10.13
C SER A 70 -11.92 13.87 10.33
N ASN A 71 -11.83 15.11 9.85
CA ASN A 71 -12.87 16.12 9.94
C ASN A 71 -13.66 16.28 8.62
N SER A 72 -13.43 15.36 7.65
CA SER A 72 -14.02 15.39 6.31
C SER A 72 -13.59 16.59 5.45
N ASN A 73 -12.46 17.23 5.75
CA ASN A 73 -11.89 18.25 4.88
C ASN A 73 -11.07 17.61 3.76
N THR A 74 -11.18 18.18 2.56
CA THR A 74 -10.39 17.74 1.42
C THR A 74 -8.91 18.08 1.60
N GLN A 75 -8.04 17.07 1.48
CA GLN A 75 -6.60 17.17 1.61
C GLN A 75 -5.90 16.66 0.33
N PRO A 76 -4.69 17.14 0.03
CA PRO A 76 -3.84 16.59 -1.02
C PRO A 76 -3.60 15.08 -0.85
N ALA A 77 -3.56 14.33 -1.98
CA ALA A 77 -3.12 12.93 -2.02
C ALA A 77 -2.15 12.73 -3.19
N ILE A 78 -2.58 12.19 -4.34
CA ILE A 78 -1.72 12.12 -5.54
C ILE A 78 -1.55 13.50 -6.16
N ALA A 79 -2.57 14.37 -6.11
CA ALA A 79 -2.37 15.79 -6.39
C ALA A 79 -1.75 16.48 -5.17
N GLN A 80 -0.71 17.28 -5.38
CA GLN A 80 -0.10 18.12 -4.34
C GLN A 80 -0.90 19.41 -4.10
N SER A 81 -1.60 19.90 -5.12
CA SER A 81 -2.46 21.08 -5.09
C SER A 81 -3.40 21.09 -6.28
N TRP A 82 -4.37 21.98 -6.26
CA TRP A 82 -5.27 22.22 -7.40
C TRP A 82 -5.70 23.69 -7.45
N ASP A 83 -6.00 24.16 -8.64
CA ASP A 83 -6.55 25.49 -8.92
C ASP A 83 -8.00 25.33 -9.40
N ILE A 84 -8.82 26.30 -9.08
CA ILE A 84 -10.18 26.42 -9.56
C ILE A 84 -10.29 27.74 -10.30
N ASN A 85 -10.78 27.72 -11.54
CA ASN A 85 -10.98 28.94 -12.29
C ASN A 85 -12.10 29.83 -11.72
N GLU A 86 -12.19 31.07 -12.18
CA GLU A 86 -13.18 32.04 -11.68
C GLU A 86 -14.63 31.57 -11.86
N SER A 87 -14.92 30.78 -12.88
CA SER A 87 -16.28 30.23 -13.11
C SER A 87 -16.62 29.05 -12.18
N GLY A 88 -15.65 28.49 -11.45
CA GLY A 88 -15.82 27.28 -10.65
C GLY A 88 -16.02 25.99 -11.41
N LEU A 89 -15.88 26.01 -12.75
CA LEU A 89 -16.16 24.88 -13.62
C LEU A 89 -14.92 24.09 -14.06
N VAL A 90 -13.73 24.65 -13.90
CA VAL A 90 -12.47 23.99 -14.29
C VAL A 90 -11.58 23.84 -13.10
N TYR A 91 -11.18 22.60 -12.82
CA TYR A 91 -10.26 22.22 -11.77
C TYR A 91 -8.99 21.69 -12.40
N THR A 92 -7.86 22.36 -12.11
CA THR A 92 -6.54 21.94 -12.59
C THR A 92 -5.76 21.31 -11.44
N PHE A 93 -5.46 20.01 -11.52
CA PHE A 93 -4.73 19.29 -10.49
C PHE A 93 -3.24 19.18 -10.84
N HIS A 94 -2.38 19.57 -9.90
CA HIS A 94 -0.93 19.46 -10.00
C HIS A 94 -0.48 18.17 -9.32
N LEU A 95 -0.04 17.18 -10.10
CA LEU A 95 0.34 15.87 -9.56
C LEU A 95 1.72 15.92 -8.90
N ARG A 96 1.87 15.16 -7.83
CA ARG A 96 3.16 14.88 -7.22
C ARG A 96 4.06 14.12 -8.19
N SER A 97 5.36 14.37 -8.09
CA SER A 97 6.36 13.75 -8.97
C SER A 97 6.93 12.43 -8.43
N ASP A 98 6.65 12.10 -7.17
CA ASP A 98 7.21 10.99 -6.40
C ASP A 98 6.25 9.82 -6.20
N VAL A 99 5.12 9.79 -6.91
CA VAL A 99 4.12 8.72 -6.81
C VAL A 99 4.34 7.67 -7.90
N TYR A 100 4.41 6.40 -7.48
CA TYR A 100 4.63 5.25 -8.34
C TYR A 100 3.59 4.18 -8.06
N PHE A 101 3.27 3.38 -9.07
CA PHE A 101 2.52 2.15 -8.88
C PHE A 101 3.34 1.16 -8.03
N HIS A 102 2.65 0.26 -7.34
CA HIS A 102 3.29 -0.87 -6.66
C HIS A 102 4.08 -1.72 -7.65
N ASP A 103 5.19 -2.31 -7.18
CA ASP A 103 5.97 -3.25 -7.97
C ASP A 103 5.12 -4.46 -8.36
N HIS A 104 5.18 -4.87 -9.63
CA HIS A 104 4.46 -6.02 -10.15
C HIS A 104 5.15 -6.57 -11.39
N GLU A 105 5.11 -7.88 -11.59
CA GLU A 105 5.74 -8.57 -12.73
C GLU A 105 5.33 -8.06 -14.11
N LYS A 106 4.15 -7.44 -14.24
CA LYS A 106 3.67 -6.85 -15.50
C LYS A 106 4.36 -5.55 -15.88
N PHE A 107 5.07 -4.92 -14.94
CA PHE A 107 5.88 -3.74 -15.25
C PHE A 107 7.27 -4.14 -15.73
N LEU A 108 7.92 -3.25 -16.48
CA LEU A 108 9.29 -3.45 -16.94
C LEU A 108 10.21 -3.66 -15.72
N ASN A 109 10.96 -4.76 -15.73
CA ASN A 109 11.82 -5.20 -14.62
C ASN A 109 11.07 -5.39 -13.29
N GLY A 110 9.76 -5.61 -13.31
CA GLY A 110 8.94 -5.79 -12.12
C GLY A 110 8.72 -4.52 -11.29
N LYS A 111 9.19 -3.35 -11.76
CA LYS A 111 9.12 -2.07 -11.03
C LYS A 111 7.93 -1.23 -11.47
N GLY A 112 7.16 -0.79 -10.48
CA GLY A 112 6.04 0.12 -10.71
C GLY A 112 6.50 1.43 -11.37
N ARG A 113 5.86 1.82 -12.47
CA ARG A 113 6.15 3.09 -13.15
C ARG A 113 5.54 4.28 -12.39
N LYS A 114 6.01 5.46 -12.69
CA LYS A 114 5.45 6.71 -12.18
C LYS A 114 3.99 6.88 -12.61
N VAL A 115 3.17 7.40 -11.69
CA VAL A 115 1.78 7.79 -11.97
C VAL A 115 1.78 9.11 -12.76
N ILE A 116 0.96 9.18 -13.80
CA ILE A 116 0.83 10.34 -14.69
C ILE A 116 -0.64 10.71 -14.90
N ALA A 117 -0.91 11.89 -15.44
CA ALA A 117 -2.27 12.37 -15.69
C ALA A 117 -3.11 11.43 -16.56
N ALA A 118 -2.47 10.76 -17.54
CA ALA A 118 -3.15 9.79 -18.40
C ALA A 118 -3.76 8.60 -17.64
N ASP A 119 -3.23 8.25 -16.47
CA ASP A 119 -3.78 7.17 -15.62
C ASP A 119 -5.15 7.57 -15.07
N PHE A 120 -5.31 8.83 -14.69
CA PHE A 120 -6.60 9.38 -14.24
C PHE A 120 -7.60 9.45 -15.40
N VAL A 121 -7.16 9.94 -16.58
CA VAL A 121 -8.00 9.96 -17.78
C VAL A 121 -8.49 8.56 -18.12
N TYR A 122 -7.61 7.55 -18.06
CA TYR A 122 -7.98 6.16 -18.29
C TYR A 122 -9.02 5.68 -17.26
N SER A 123 -8.80 5.98 -15.99
CA SER A 123 -9.68 5.55 -14.90
C SER A 123 -11.08 6.15 -15.03
N PHE A 124 -11.19 7.45 -15.32
CA PHE A 124 -12.48 8.11 -15.54
C PHE A 124 -13.19 7.57 -16.79
N ARG A 125 -12.47 7.42 -17.91
CA ARG A 125 -13.05 6.82 -19.12
C ARG A 125 -13.57 5.41 -18.89
N ARG A 126 -12.84 4.62 -18.08
CA ARG A 126 -13.24 3.27 -17.73
C ARG A 126 -14.54 3.25 -16.91
N LEU A 127 -14.76 4.22 -16.03
CA LEU A 127 -16.00 4.31 -15.24
C LEU A 127 -17.23 4.56 -16.11
N ILE A 128 -17.11 5.39 -17.15
CA ILE A 128 -18.22 5.74 -18.04
C ILE A 128 -18.35 4.81 -19.27
N ASP A 129 -17.43 3.87 -19.45
CA ASP A 129 -17.50 2.90 -20.54
C ASP A 129 -18.66 1.93 -20.32
N ALA A 130 -19.64 1.94 -21.24
CA ALA A 130 -20.79 1.06 -21.19
C ALA A 130 -20.42 -0.43 -21.16
N LYS A 131 -19.26 -0.83 -21.73
CA LYS A 131 -18.77 -2.21 -21.71
C LYS A 131 -18.32 -2.64 -20.30
N VAL A 132 -17.83 -1.70 -19.50
CA VAL A 132 -17.45 -1.94 -18.11
C VAL A 132 -18.69 -2.06 -17.22
N ALA A 133 -19.76 -1.34 -17.57
CA ALA A 133 -21.02 -1.31 -16.82
C ALA A 133 -20.80 -0.99 -15.32
N SER A 134 -19.93 -0.01 -15.06
CA SER A 134 -19.62 0.41 -13.68
C SER A 134 -20.87 0.89 -12.97
N SER A 135 -21.05 0.46 -11.73
CA SER A 135 -22.14 0.93 -10.88
C SER A 135 -22.01 2.39 -10.45
N GLY A 136 -20.84 3.00 -10.63
CA GLY A 136 -20.56 4.42 -10.36
C GLY A 136 -20.71 5.34 -11.57
N ALA A 137 -21.02 4.82 -12.76
CA ALA A 137 -21.12 5.61 -14.01
C ALA A 137 -22.15 6.74 -13.94
N TRP A 138 -23.17 6.62 -13.09
CA TRP A 138 -24.22 7.63 -12.91
C TRP A 138 -23.73 8.95 -12.29
N ILE A 139 -22.52 8.99 -11.71
CA ILE A 139 -21.94 10.19 -11.09
C ILE A 139 -21.45 11.18 -12.17
N PHE A 140 -21.15 10.68 -13.36
CA PHE A 140 -20.65 11.42 -14.51
C PHE A 140 -21.74 11.52 -15.59
#